data_88a9191e0b82751138bf064064d4eba9
#
_entry.id   88a9191e0b82751138bf064064d4eba9
#
_cell.length_a   1.000
_cell.length_b   1.000
_cell.length_c   1.000
_cell.angle_alpha   90.00
_cell.angle_beta   90.00
_cell.angle_gamma   90.00
#
_symmetry.space_group_name_H-M   'P 1'
#
loop_
_entity.id
_entity.type
_entity.pdbx_description
1 polymer ?
#
loop_
_entity_poly.entity_id
_entity_poly.type
_entity_poly.pdbx_seq_one_letter_code
_entity_poly.pdbx_strand_id
1 'polypeptide(L)'
;MRVKISQIDGLPVLSHNFHDKSTIVMAELRPLLMPKTALLAGATGLVGSALLPLLLADARYAKVVVVGRRPVALTHPKLKQIVTELDQLEAVRPQLIANDVFCCLGTTRQQAGSKEAFYKVDFSYVAALGALAASNFAEQFLVVSSLGADAHSRVYYSRVKGEMEAAVRALPFRALHIFRPSLLLGERARPRLGERLGAAALALVGPLLRGGRAQYRPIAAATVAAAMLQAASRDATGVQVHGLAGA
;
A
#
# COMPACT_ATOMS: atom_id res chain seq x y z
N MET A 1 -36.20 3.18 29.29
CA MET A 1 -35.11 2.24 29.48
C MET A 1 -34.03 2.94 30.30
N ARG A 2 -33.83 2.55 31.59
CA ARG A 2 -32.89 3.23 32.52
C ARG A 2 -31.49 2.62 32.30
N VAL A 3 -30.53 3.44 31.93
CA VAL A 3 -29.10 3.08 31.91
C VAL A 3 -28.55 3.23 33.32
N LYS A 4 -28.02 2.15 33.90
CA LYS A 4 -27.28 2.21 35.16
C LYS A 4 -25.80 2.51 34.82
N ILE A 5 -25.29 3.60 35.28
CA ILE A 5 -23.87 3.96 35.21
C ILE A 5 -23.27 3.64 36.59
N SER A 6 -22.28 2.76 36.62
CA SER A 6 -21.43 2.55 37.78
C SER A 6 -20.04 3.12 37.47
N GLN A 7 -19.49 3.87 38.44
CA GLN A 7 -18.12 4.39 38.37
C GLN A 7 -17.18 3.50 39.18
N ILE A 8 -16.05 3.13 38.61
CA ILE A 8 -14.88 2.57 39.29
C ILE A 8 -13.69 3.46 38.85
N ASP A 9 -12.98 4.05 39.80
CA ASP A 9 -11.78 4.87 39.64
C ASP A 9 -11.88 6.04 38.65
N GLY A 10 -13.01 6.72 38.61
CA GLY A 10 -13.21 7.97 37.88
C GLY A 10 -13.46 7.82 36.38
N LEU A 11 -13.52 6.60 35.84
CA LEU A 11 -13.85 6.33 34.44
C LEU A 11 -15.22 5.66 34.33
N PRO A 12 -16.11 6.07 33.40
CA PRO A 12 -17.39 5.42 33.21
C PRO A 12 -17.16 4.03 32.54
N VAL A 13 -17.56 2.97 33.25
CA VAL A 13 -17.60 1.62 32.71
C VAL A 13 -19.03 1.34 32.25
N LEU A 14 -19.18 1.19 30.91
CA LEU A 14 -20.44 0.75 30.33
C LEU A 14 -20.46 -0.78 30.30
N SER A 15 -21.13 -1.38 31.31
CA SER A 15 -21.43 -2.82 31.25
C SER A 15 -22.77 -3.00 30.59
N HIS A 16 -22.82 -3.63 29.42
CA HIS A 16 -24.05 -4.31 29.01
C HIS A 16 -24.05 -5.16 27.80
N ASN A 17 -24.89 -6.17 27.85
CA ASN A 17 -25.39 -7.02 26.75
C ASN A 17 -26.05 -6.18 25.66
N PHE A 18 -25.29 -5.84 24.61
CA PHE A 18 -25.82 -5.29 23.38
C PHE A 18 -25.49 -6.24 22.24
N HIS A 19 -26.41 -7.12 21.90
CA HIS A 19 -26.40 -7.77 20.61
C HIS A 19 -26.87 -6.74 19.57
N ASP A 20 -26.05 -6.53 18.58
CA ASP A 20 -26.25 -6.13 17.20
C ASP A 20 -26.19 -4.64 16.78
N LYS A 21 -26.85 -3.69 17.41
CA LYS A 21 -26.84 -2.31 16.86
C LYS A 21 -25.70 -1.42 17.41
N SER A 22 -25.34 -1.60 18.65
CA SER A 22 -24.28 -0.79 19.27
C SER A 22 -22.88 -1.19 18.77
N THR A 23 -22.67 -2.45 18.41
CA THR A 23 -21.39 -2.91 17.84
C THR A 23 -21.17 -2.30 16.46
N ILE A 24 -22.23 -2.17 15.63
CA ILE A 24 -22.17 -1.51 14.33
C ILE A 24 -21.90 -0.02 14.47
N VAL A 25 -22.59 0.67 15.39
CA VAL A 25 -22.39 2.09 15.65
C VAL A 25 -20.97 2.37 16.19
N MET A 26 -20.44 1.51 17.07
CA MET A 26 -19.07 1.66 17.57
C MET A 26 -18.01 1.33 16.52
N ALA A 27 -18.28 0.41 15.60
CA ALA A 27 -17.40 0.13 14.45
C ALA A 27 -17.36 1.32 13.46
N GLU A 28 -18.49 2.00 13.27
CA GLU A 28 -18.58 3.21 12.44
C GLU A 28 -17.97 4.44 13.11
N LEU A 29 -18.05 4.54 14.46
CA LEU A 29 -17.48 5.64 15.23
C LEU A 29 -15.97 5.47 15.53
N ARG A 30 -15.44 4.25 15.49
CA ARG A 30 -14.03 3.97 15.78
C ARG A 30 -13.03 4.75 14.90
N PRO A 31 -13.25 4.96 13.60
CA PRO A 31 -12.40 5.82 12.77
C PRO A 31 -12.45 7.31 13.15
N LEU A 32 -13.56 7.75 13.72
CA LEU A 32 -13.74 9.13 14.17
C LEU A 32 -13.12 9.40 15.56
N LEU A 33 -12.95 8.35 16.36
CA LEU A 33 -12.42 8.46 17.73
C LEU A 33 -10.89 8.40 17.81
N MET A 34 -10.22 7.80 16.79
CA MET A 34 -8.75 7.75 16.73
C MET A 34 -8.29 7.94 15.27
N PRO A 35 -8.11 9.20 14.85
CA PRO A 35 -7.72 9.51 13.48
C PRO A 35 -6.33 8.93 13.16
N LYS A 36 -6.25 8.13 12.09
CA LYS A 36 -5.02 7.50 11.65
C LYS A 36 -4.15 8.42 10.81
N THR A 37 -2.87 8.08 10.75
CA THR A 37 -1.92 8.62 9.76
C THR A 37 -1.60 7.52 8.74
N ALA A 38 -1.70 7.85 7.45
CA ALA A 38 -1.18 7.03 6.36
C ALA A 38 0.19 7.53 5.91
N LEU A 39 1.14 6.63 5.66
CA LEU A 39 2.40 6.92 4.98
C LEU A 39 2.40 6.29 3.60
N LEU A 40 2.65 7.08 2.57
CA LEU A 40 2.74 6.61 1.19
C LEU A 40 4.13 6.84 0.61
N ALA A 41 4.81 5.77 0.22
CA ALA A 41 6.03 5.81 -0.58
C ALA A 41 5.69 5.42 -2.03
N GLY A 42 6.30 6.14 -2.99
CA GLY A 42 6.04 5.90 -4.42
C GLY A 42 4.82 6.63 -4.98
N ALA A 43 4.39 7.75 -4.38
CA ALA A 43 3.23 8.55 -4.78
C ALA A 43 3.27 9.07 -6.24
N THR A 44 4.45 9.14 -6.88
CA THR A 44 4.60 9.56 -8.28
C THR A 44 4.55 8.38 -9.28
N GLY A 45 4.41 7.13 -8.79
CA GLY A 45 4.25 5.92 -9.59
C GLY A 45 2.79 5.69 -10.01
N LEU A 46 2.55 4.68 -10.87
CA LEU A 46 1.20 4.36 -11.37
C LEU A 46 0.20 4.11 -10.24
N VAL A 47 0.50 3.19 -9.34
CA VAL A 47 -0.40 2.84 -8.24
C VAL A 47 -0.44 3.95 -7.19
N GLY A 48 0.71 4.51 -6.81
CA GLY A 48 0.77 5.54 -5.78
C GLY A 48 0.07 6.83 -6.15
N SER A 49 0.11 7.25 -7.43
CA SER A 49 -0.61 8.44 -7.91
C SER A 49 -2.13 8.25 -7.91
N ALA A 50 -2.59 7.02 -8.16
CA ALA A 50 -4.01 6.67 -8.05
C ALA A 50 -4.46 6.50 -6.58
N LEU A 51 -3.56 6.04 -5.70
CA LEU A 51 -3.86 5.81 -4.28
C LEU A 51 -3.91 7.10 -3.46
N LEU A 52 -3.04 8.08 -3.76
CA LEU A 52 -2.95 9.32 -2.97
C LEU A 52 -4.28 10.06 -2.84
N PRO A 53 -5.05 10.35 -3.92
CA PRO A 53 -6.35 11.00 -3.78
C PRO A 53 -7.35 10.17 -2.97
N LEU A 54 -7.31 8.85 -3.06
CA LEU A 54 -8.18 7.97 -2.27
C LEU A 54 -7.87 8.06 -0.77
N LEU A 55 -6.58 8.08 -0.39
CA LEU A 55 -6.15 8.28 1.01
C LEU A 55 -6.57 9.65 1.56
N LEU A 56 -6.45 10.69 0.75
CA LEU A 56 -6.83 12.06 1.16
C LEU A 56 -8.34 12.21 1.35
N ALA A 57 -9.14 11.51 0.55
CA ALA A 57 -10.61 11.50 0.65
C ALA A 57 -11.12 10.63 1.80
N ASP A 58 -10.33 9.66 2.29
CA ASP A 58 -10.75 8.72 3.31
C ASP A 58 -10.82 9.38 4.69
N ALA A 59 -11.99 9.30 5.35
CA ALA A 59 -12.23 9.90 6.65
C ALA A 59 -11.40 9.27 7.79
N ARG A 60 -10.94 8.03 7.64
CA ARG A 60 -10.09 7.34 8.63
C ARG A 60 -8.75 8.02 8.82
N TYR A 61 -8.23 8.70 7.78
CA TYR A 61 -6.94 9.36 7.84
C TYR A 61 -7.11 10.87 8.09
N ALA A 62 -6.63 11.34 9.22
CA ALA A 62 -6.49 12.76 9.50
C ALA A 62 -5.24 13.36 8.83
N LYS A 63 -4.25 12.51 8.54
CA LYS A 63 -2.99 12.91 7.94
C LYS A 63 -2.52 11.86 6.94
N VAL A 64 -2.01 12.34 5.80
CA VAL A 64 -1.34 11.53 4.79
C VAL A 64 0.06 12.08 4.59
N VAL A 65 1.06 11.28 4.91
CA VAL A 65 2.48 11.62 4.71
C VAL A 65 2.92 10.97 3.42
N VAL A 66 3.46 11.75 2.49
CA VAL A 66 4.11 11.24 1.28
C VAL A 66 5.62 11.38 1.45
N VAL A 67 6.36 10.29 1.24
CA VAL A 67 7.82 10.28 1.23
C VAL A 67 8.35 9.89 -0.14
N GLY A 68 9.34 10.62 -0.63
CA GLY A 68 9.97 10.32 -1.91
C GLY A 68 10.93 11.39 -2.38
N ARG A 69 11.63 11.12 -3.49
CA ARG A 69 12.67 11.97 -4.07
C ARG A 69 12.13 13.24 -4.76
N ARG A 70 10.86 13.28 -5.07
CA ARG A 70 10.21 14.41 -5.78
C ARG A 70 8.88 14.72 -5.13
N PRO A 71 8.51 15.98 -5.03
CA PRO A 71 7.19 16.36 -4.56
C PRO A 71 6.11 15.93 -5.55
N VAL A 72 4.90 15.76 -5.04
CA VAL A 72 3.68 15.64 -5.86
C VAL A 72 3.08 17.03 -6.06
N ALA A 73 2.56 17.27 -7.28
CA ALA A 73 1.91 18.55 -7.63
C ALA A 73 0.47 18.56 -7.08
N LEU A 74 0.32 18.44 -5.77
CA LEU A 74 -0.97 18.41 -5.09
C LEU A 74 -0.84 19.12 -3.74
N THR A 75 -1.84 19.95 -3.41
CA THR A 75 -1.98 20.60 -2.11
C THR A 75 -3.28 20.15 -1.47
N HIS A 76 -3.21 19.72 -0.21
CA HIS A 76 -4.39 19.28 0.55
C HIS A 76 -4.14 19.47 2.05
N PRO A 77 -5.12 19.86 2.88
CA PRO A 77 -4.93 20.08 4.32
C PRO A 77 -4.36 18.87 5.07
N LYS A 78 -4.74 17.65 4.69
CA LYS A 78 -4.22 16.41 5.27
C LYS A 78 -2.84 16.01 4.76
N LEU A 79 -2.34 16.61 3.67
CA LEU A 79 -1.11 16.17 2.99
C LEU A 79 0.12 16.80 3.61
N LYS A 80 1.06 15.97 4.06
CA LYS A 80 2.44 16.36 4.37
C LYS A 80 3.39 15.68 3.39
N GLN A 81 4.25 16.45 2.75
CA GLN A 81 5.25 15.92 1.82
C GLN A 81 6.64 15.97 2.47
N ILE A 82 7.38 14.87 2.39
CA ILE A 82 8.76 14.74 2.83
C ILE A 82 9.59 14.37 1.62
N VAL A 83 10.34 15.35 1.10
CA VAL A 83 11.22 15.15 -0.04
C VAL A 83 12.61 14.79 0.48
N THR A 84 13.02 13.55 0.22
CA THR A 84 14.33 13.01 0.64
C THR A 84 14.75 11.88 -0.29
N GLU A 85 16.04 11.61 -0.36
CA GLU A 85 16.54 10.39 -0.98
C GLU A 85 16.19 9.18 -0.11
N LEU A 86 15.82 8.06 -0.76
CA LEU A 86 15.37 6.87 -0.03
C LEU A 86 16.50 6.15 0.73
N ASP A 87 17.74 6.53 0.49
CA ASP A 87 18.91 6.13 1.31
C ASP A 87 18.98 6.90 2.65
N GLN A 88 18.22 7.98 2.78
CA GLN A 88 18.25 8.89 3.94
C GLN A 88 16.97 8.83 4.79
N LEU A 89 16.20 7.75 4.70
CA LEU A 89 14.94 7.60 5.45
C LEU A 89 15.14 7.74 6.97
N GLU A 90 16.26 7.26 7.50
CA GLU A 90 16.58 7.37 8.93
C GLU A 90 16.72 8.83 9.40
N ALA A 91 17.25 9.72 8.57
CA ALA A 91 17.40 11.14 8.90
C ALA A 91 16.05 11.86 9.09
N VAL A 92 14.99 11.33 8.45
CA VAL A 92 13.63 11.88 8.53
C VAL A 92 12.67 10.98 9.30
N ARG A 93 13.18 9.93 9.95
CA ARG A 93 12.38 8.91 10.67
C ARG A 93 11.30 9.47 11.59
N PRO A 94 11.52 10.51 12.42
CA PRO A 94 10.49 11.06 13.28
C PRO A 94 9.28 11.65 12.53
N GLN A 95 9.47 11.97 11.24
CA GLN A 95 8.41 12.49 10.39
C GLN A 95 7.62 11.40 9.66
N LEU A 96 8.09 10.14 9.72
CA LEU A 96 7.51 8.97 9.02
C LEU A 96 6.66 8.06 9.95
N ILE A 97 6.25 8.58 11.09
CA ILE A 97 5.38 7.84 12.02
C ILE A 97 3.97 7.76 11.42
N ALA A 98 3.44 6.56 11.25
CA ALA A 98 2.13 6.30 10.67
C ALA A 98 1.53 4.98 11.20
N ASN A 99 0.21 4.88 11.19
CA ASN A 99 -0.50 3.64 11.51
C ASN A 99 -0.46 2.64 10.35
N ASP A 100 -0.76 3.13 9.14
CA ASP A 100 -0.84 2.32 7.94
C ASP A 100 0.18 2.82 6.90
N VAL A 101 1.07 1.93 6.45
CA VAL A 101 2.15 2.26 5.51
C VAL A 101 1.89 1.61 4.15
N PHE A 102 1.79 2.43 3.13
CA PHE A 102 1.56 2.03 1.74
C PHE A 102 2.85 2.16 0.93
N CYS A 103 3.43 1.04 0.54
CA CYS A 103 4.63 0.99 -0.26
C CYS A 103 4.29 0.68 -1.73
N CYS A 104 4.27 1.72 -2.56
CA CYS A 104 4.09 1.64 -4.00
C CYS A 104 5.42 1.87 -4.74
N LEU A 105 6.56 1.61 -4.07
CA LEU A 105 7.88 1.65 -4.68
C LEU A 105 8.04 0.49 -5.66
N GLY A 106 8.67 0.77 -6.77
CA GLY A 106 9.00 -0.21 -7.78
C GLY A 106 9.44 0.46 -9.08
N THR A 107 10.21 -0.26 -9.88
CA THR A 107 10.68 0.19 -11.18
C THR A 107 10.67 -0.98 -12.17
N THR A 108 11.02 -0.72 -13.41
CA THR A 108 11.31 -1.77 -14.37
C THR A 108 12.82 -1.84 -14.63
N ARG A 109 13.33 -3.00 -15.08
CA ARG A 109 14.75 -3.11 -15.45
C ARG A 109 15.20 -2.04 -16.44
N GLN A 110 14.34 -1.73 -17.41
CA GLN A 110 14.62 -0.69 -18.41
C GLN A 110 14.72 0.70 -17.76
N GLN A 111 13.90 1.00 -16.78
CA GLN A 111 13.90 2.30 -16.08
C GLN A 111 15.04 2.40 -15.08
N ALA A 112 15.39 1.31 -14.43
CA ALA A 112 16.50 1.27 -13.48
C ALA A 112 17.87 1.42 -14.16
N GLY A 113 17.98 0.93 -15.39
CA GLY A 113 19.22 0.97 -16.18
C GLY A 113 20.20 -0.16 -15.84
N SER A 114 20.24 -0.65 -14.60
CA SER A 114 21.07 -1.78 -14.19
C SER A 114 20.32 -2.76 -13.28
N LYS A 115 20.91 -3.94 -13.04
CA LYS A 115 20.38 -4.92 -12.08
C LYS A 115 20.49 -4.38 -10.64
N GLU A 116 21.58 -3.75 -10.32
CA GLU A 116 21.88 -3.17 -9.00
C GLU A 116 20.91 -2.05 -8.67
N ALA A 117 20.65 -1.15 -9.62
CA ALA A 117 19.69 -0.07 -9.47
C ALA A 117 18.24 -0.61 -9.36
N PHE A 118 17.91 -1.69 -10.08
CA PHE A 118 16.63 -2.37 -9.93
C PHE A 118 16.50 -2.99 -8.53
N TYR A 119 17.51 -3.73 -8.06
CA TYR A 119 17.53 -4.35 -6.74
C TYR A 119 17.41 -3.29 -5.64
N LYS A 120 18.11 -2.18 -5.79
CA LYS A 120 18.05 -1.07 -4.84
C LYS A 120 16.63 -0.53 -4.66
N VAL A 121 15.89 -0.33 -5.75
CA VAL A 121 14.54 0.23 -5.69
C VAL A 121 13.49 -0.82 -5.26
N ASP A 122 13.57 -2.04 -5.85
CA ASP A 122 12.51 -3.05 -5.70
C ASP A 122 12.71 -3.98 -4.50
N PHE A 123 13.90 -3.97 -3.89
CA PHE A 123 14.22 -4.71 -2.67
C PHE A 123 14.69 -3.76 -1.56
N SER A 124 15.87 -3.12 -1.72
CA SER A 124 16.54 -2.46 -0.60
C SER A 124 15.71 -1.33 0.01
N TYR A 125 15.12 -0.48 -0.81
CA TYR A 125 14.28 0.63 -0.32
C TYR A 125 12.97 0.17 0.30
N VAL A 126 12.37 -0.90 -0.23
CA VAL A 126 11.15 -1.48 0.33
C VAL A 126 11.43 -2.11 1.69
N ALA A 127 12.50 -2.89 1.80
CA ALA A 127 12.94 -3.51 3.05
C ALA A 127 13.31 -2.46 4.12
N ALA A 128 14.04 -1.41 3.73
CA ALA A 128 14.41 -0.31 4.63
C ALA A 128 13.17 0.45 5.13
N LEU A 129 12.24 0.78 4.24
CA LEU A 129 10.98 1.42 4.62
C LEU A 129 10.16 0.53 5.55
N GLY A 130 10.09 -0.77 5.26
CA GLY A 130 9.40 -1.75 6.11
C GLY A 130 10.02 -1.83 7.51
N ALA A 131 11.34 -1.96 7.60
CA ALA A 131 12.05 -1.99 8.88
C ALA A 131 11.84 -0.71 9.69
N LEU A 132 11.92 0.46 9.04
CA LEU A 132 11.65 1.76 9.67
C LEU A 132 10.19 1.85 10.14
N ALA A 133 9.22 1.43 9.32
CA ALA A 133 7.82 1.44 9.68
C ALA A 133 7.53 0.53 10.89
N ALA A 134 8.10 -0.67 10.91
CA ALA A 134 7.97 -1.61 12.03
C ALA A 134 8.58 -1.04 13.33
N SER A 135 9.75 -0.40 13.24
CA SER A 135 10.39 0.26 14.39
C SER A 135 9.67 1.53 14.86
N ASN A 136 8.84 2.12 14.03
CA ASN A 136 7.90 3.20 14.36
C ASN A 136 6.51 2.68 14.78
N PHE A 137 6.37 1.37 15.04
CA PHE A 137 5.14 0.73 15.50
C PHE A 137 3.95 0.88 14.54
N ALA A 138 4.20 0.91 13.23
CA ALA A 138 3.12 0.87 12.25
C ALA A 138 2.30 -0.43 12.40
N GLU A 139 0.98 -0.31 12.38
CA GLU A 139 0.07 -1.45 12.53
C GLU A 139 0.03 -2.31 11.28
N GLN A 140 0.02 -1.66 10.11
CA GLN A 140 -0.14 -2.32 8.82
C GLN A 140 0.91 -1.88 7.81
N PHE A 141 1.39 -2.84 7.03
CA PHE A 141 2.26 -2.59 5.87
C PHE A 141 1.62 -3.19 4.62
N LEU A 142 1.37 -2.34 3.63
CA LEU A 142 0.71 -2.70 2.38
C LEU A 142 1.70 -2.47 1.24
N VAL A 143 2.12 -3.53 0.54
CA VAL A 143 3.20 -3.44 -0.46
C VAL A 143 2.76 -3.97 -1.82
N VAL A 144 3.15 -3.24 -2.88
CA VAL A 144 2.97 -3.70 -4.27
C VAL A 144 4.15 -4.58 -4.67
N SER A 145 3.84 -5.85 -4.91
CA SER A 145 4.75 -6.87 -5.46
C SER A 145 4.41 -7.12 -6.94
N SER A 146 4.46 -8.36 -7.39
CA SER A 146 4.06 -8.75 -8.74
C SER A 146 3.57 -10.19 -8.79
N LEU A 147 2.73 -10.49 -9.77
CA LEU A 147 2.42 -11.87 -10.13
C LEU A 147 3.72 -12.64 -10.45
N GLY A 148 3.82 -13.86 -9.91
CA GLY A 148 5.01 -14.71 -10.08
C GLY A 148 6.22 -14.32 -9.22
N ALA A 149 6.05 -13.49 -8.18
CA ALA A 149 7.08 -13.22 -7.18
C ALA A 149 7.45 -14.52 -6.44
N ASP A 150 8.74 -14.92 -6.53
CA ASP A 150 9.29 -16.13 -5.95
C ASP A 150 10.79 -15.96 -5.73
N ALA A 151 11.25 -16.08 -4.48
CA ALA A 151 12.66 -15.90 -4.11
C ALA A 151 13.60 -16.93 -4.76
N HIS A 152 13.07 -18.08 -5.20
CA HIS A 152 13.85 -19.14 -5.86
C HIS A 152 13.76 -19.08 -7.39
N SER A 153 13.07 -18.10 -7.94
CA SER A 153 12.88 -17.97 -9.39
C SER A 153 14.21 -17.77 -10.13
N ARG A 154 14.36 -18.45 -11.27
CA ARG A 154 15.45 -18.19 -12.21
C ARG A 154 15.31 -16.84 -12.91
N VAL A 155 14.08 -16.31 -12.98
CA VAL A 155 13.81 -14.98 -13.54
C VAL A 155 14.18 -13.93 -12.53
N TYR A 156 15.18 -13.10 -12.83
CA TYR A 156 15.74 -12.09 -11.91
C TYR A 156 14.69 -11.17 -11.31
N TYR A 157 13.75 -10.67 -12.11
CA TYR A 157 12.65 -9.81 -11.65
C TYR A 157 11.79 -10.51 -10.58
N SER A 158 11.33 -11.73 -10.87
CA SER A 158 10.50 -12.52 -9.94
C SER A 158 11.24 -12.86 -8.67
N ARG A 159 12.54 -13.17 -8.80
CA ARG A 159 13.40 -13.46 -7.63
C ARG A 159 13.52 -12.27 -6.71
N VAL A 160 13.85 -11.07 -7.24
CA VAL A 160 13.98 -9.85 -6.42
C VAL A 160 12.66 -9.51 -5.71
N LYS A 161 11.52 -9.66 -6.41
CA LYS A 161 10.20 -9.47 -5.79
C LYS A 161 9.92 -10.50 -4.71
N GLY A 162 10.29 -11.77 -4.92
CA GLY A 162 10.16 -12.82 -3.91
C GLY A 162 11.06 -12.59 -2.68
N GLU A 163 12.31 -12.19 -2.89
CA GLU A 163 13.24 -11.81 -1.82
C GLU A 163 12.70 -10.62 -1.01
N MET A 164 12.15 -9.61 -1.67
CA MET A 164 11.50 -8.47 -1.02
C MET A 164 10.31 -8.91 -0.16
N GLU A 165 9.43 -9.78 -0.69
CA GLU A 165 8.32 -10.31 0.08
C GLU A 165 8.79 -11.10 1.30
N ALA A 166 9.86 -11.91 1.18
CA ALA A 166 10.44 -12.65 2.29
C ALA A 166 10.97 -11.69 3.37
N ALA A 167 11.64 -10.62 2.98
CA ALA A 167 12.16 -9.61 3.91
C ALA A 167 11.04 -8.90 4.69
N VAL A 168 9.95 -8.47 4.03
CA VAL A 168 8.85 -7.79 4.73
C VAL A 168 8.00 -8.74 5.58
N ARG A 169 7.93 -10.04 5.23
CA ARG A 169 7.26 -11.07 6.04
C ARG A 169 7.92 -11.32 7.39
N ALA A 170 9.22 -11.06 7.51
CA ALA A 170 9.97 -11.19 8.75
C ALA A 170 9.73 -10.03 9.74
N LEU A 171 9.02 -8.97 9.33
CA LEU A 171 8.77 -7.79 10.15
C LEU A 171 7.50 -7.94 11.00
N PRO A 172 7.48 -7.40 12.23
CA PRO A 172 6.41 -7.63 13.21
C PRO A 172 5.19 -6.72 13.01
N PHE A 173 4.61 -6.69 11.80
CA PHE A 173 3.36 -5.98 11.57
C PHE A 173 2.16 -6.78 12.09
N ARG A 174 1.14 -6.09 12.62
CA ARG A 174 -0.14 -6.71 12.93
C ARG A 174 -0.77 -7.32 11.67
N ALA A 175 -0.72 -6.57 10.57
CA ALA A 175 -1.16 -7.04 9.26
C ALA A 175 -0.16 -6.63 8.17
N LEU A 176 0.23 -7.60 7.33
CA LEU A 176 1.02 -7.39 6.13
C LEU A 176 0.19 -7.77 4.91
N HIS A 177 -0.05 -6.81 4.02
CA HIS A 177 -0.77 -7.03 2.77
C HIS A 177 0.18 -6.95 1.58
N ILE A 178 0.32 -8.06 0.85
CA ILE A 178 1.17 -8.17 -0.34
C ILE A 178 0.27 -8.23 -1.57
N PHE A 179 0.34 -7.21 -2.41
CA PHE A 179 -0.44 -7.14 -3.65
C PHE A 179 0.42 -7.63 -4.81
N ARG A 180 -0.03 -8.71 -5.46
CA ARG A 180 0.61 -9.31 -6.63
C ARG A 180 -0.20 -9.01 -7.90
N PRO A 181 -0.14 -7.77 -8.43
CA PRO A 181 -0.82 -7.47 -9.68
C PRO A 181 -0.17 -8.21 -10.84
N SER A 182 -0.97 -8.48 -11.86
CA SER A 182 -0.49 -8.78 -13.20
C SER A 182 0.15 -7.55 -13.84
N LEU A 183 0.19 -7.46 -15.15
CA LEU A 183 0.73 -6.28 -15.83
C LEU A 183 -0.12 -5.04 -15.53
N LEU A 184 0.52 -4.00 -14.97
CA LEU A 184 -0.14 -2.75 -14.64
C LEU A 184 -0.39 -1.90 -15.89
N LEU A 185 -1.64 -1.49 -16.07
CA LEU A 185 -2.04 -0.47 -17.03
C LEU A 185 -2.28 0.86 -16.30
N GLY A 186 -1.86 1.98 -16.89
CA GLY A 186 -2.14 3.30 -16.38
C GLY A 186 -1.38 4.38 -17.13
N GLU A 187 -1.97 5.58 -17.13
CA GLU A 187 -1.30 6.77 -17.63
C GLU A 187 -0.36 7.31 -16.54
N ARG A 188 0.87 7.58 -16.92
CA ARG A 188 1.82 8.31 -16.08
C ARG A 188 1.74 9.81 -16.40
N ALA A 189 1.99 10.64 -15.41
CA ALA A 189 2.09 12.09 -15.59
C ALA A 189 3.13 12.54 -16.66
N ARG A 190 3.99 11.61 -17.10
CA ARG A 190 4.91 11.75 -18.26
C ARG A 190 4.80 10.52 -19.15
N PRO A 191 3.93 10.52 -20.18
CA PRO A 191 3.81 9.42 -21.11
C PRO A 191 5.10 9.26 -21.92
N ARG A 192 5.60 8.04 -22.00
CA ARG A 192 6.73 7.67 -22.86
C ARG A 192 6.19 7.07 -24.16
N LEU A 193 6.78 7.44 -25.29
CA LEU A 193 6.35 7.04 -26.64
C LEU A 193 6.21 5.51 -26.83
N GLY A 194 6.99 4.68 -26.11
CA GLY A 194 6.90 3.22 -26.19
C GLY A 194 5.80 2.56 -25.33
N GLU A 195 5.31 3.21 -24.27
CA GLU A 195 4.28 2.63 -23.39
C GLU A 195 2.88 2.62 -24.03
N ARG A 196 2.58 3.60 -24.91
CA ARG A 196 1.30 3.68 -25.66
C ARG A 196 1.13 2.53 -26.63
N LEU A 197 2.20 2.10 -27.31
CA LEU A 197 2.18 0.98 -28.26
C LEU A 197 2.09 -0.37 -27.53
N GLY A 198 2.77 -0.52 -26.40
CA GLY A 198 2.69 -1.73 -25.56
C GLY A 198 1.31 -1.93 -24.92
N ALA A 199 0.70 -0.87 -24.41
CA ALA A 199 -0.64 -0.91 -23.81
C ALA A 199 -1.71 -1.23 -24.87
N ALA A 200 -1.63 -0.65 -26.07
CA ALA A 200 -2.56 -0.92 -27.18
C ALA A 200 -2.44 -2.37 -27.69
N ALA A 201 -1.21 -2.89 -27.84
CA ALA A 201 -0.98 -4.26 -28.26
C ALA A 201 -1.51 -5.27 -27.21
N LEU A 202 -1.35 -4.96 -25.92
CA LEU A 202 -1.83 -5.82 -24.84
C LEU A 202 -3.35 -5.77 -24.63
N ALA A 203 -3.98 -4.63 -24.89
CA ALA A 203 -5.44 -4.52 -24.88
C ALA A 203 -6.09 -5.41 -25.96
N LEU A 204 -5.42 -5.60 -27.09
CA LEU A 204 -5.85 -6.50 -28.15
C LEU A 204 -5.69 -7.99 -27.79
N VAL A 205 -4.71 -8.35 -26.96
CA VAL A 205 -4.45 -9.74 -26.55
C VAL A 205 -5.26 -10.12 -25.29
N GLY A 206 -5.68 -9.16 -24.49
CA GLY A 206 -6.44 -9.38 -23.24
C GLY A 206 -7.65 -10.32 -23.38
N PRO A 207 -8.52 -10.14 -24.39
CA PRO A 207 -9.67 -11.03 -24.61
C PRO A 207 -9.33 -12.48 -24.96
N LEU A 208 -8.11 -12.73 -25.45
CA LEU A 208 -7.61 -14.08 -25.79
C LEU A 208 -7.07 -14.84 -24.56
N LEU A 209 -6.84 -14.15 -23.44
CA LEU A 209 -6.38 -14.74 -22.19
C LEU A 209 -7.59 -15.29 -21.42
N ARG A 210 -8.01 -16.54 -21.72
CA ARG A 210 -9.12 -17.25 -21.05
C ARG A 210 -8.60 -18.44 -20.24
N GLY A 211 -9.42 -18.94 -19.30
CA GLY A 211 -9.06 -20.07 -18.42
C GLY A 211 -7.87 -19.77 -17.53
N GLY A 212 -6.93 -20.69 -17.37
CA GLY A 212 -5.73 -20.52 -16.51
C GLY A 212 -4.80 -19.36 -16.88
N ARG A 213 -5.00 -18.72 -18.05
CA ARG A 213 -4.26 -17.52 -18.47
C ARG A 213 -4.91 -16.20 -18.05
N ALA A 214 -6.14 -16.24 -17.52
CA ALA A 214 -6.85 -15.04 -17.07
C ALA A 214 -6.05 -14.25 -16.01
N GLN A 215 -5.26 -14.93 -15.18
CA GLN A 215 -4.38 -14.30 -14.18
C GLN A 215 -3.33 -13.34 -14.77
N TYR A 216 -3.05 -13.40 -16.08
CA TYR A 216 -2.10 -12.51 -16.77
C TYR A 216 -2.78 -11.31 -17.45
N ARG A 217 -4.11 -11.19 -17.37
CA ARG A 217 -4.81 -10.03 -17.90
C ARG A 217 -4.30 -8.76 -17.25
N PRO A 218 -4.00 -7.73 -18.04
CA PRO A 218 -3.55 -6.46 -17.52
C PRO A 218 -4.59 -5.83 -16.59
N ILE A 219 -4.12 -5.21 -15.50
CA ILE A 219 -4.97 -4.57 -14.49
C ILE A 219 -4.70 -3.07 -14.40
N ALA A 220 -5.75 -2.26 -14.24
CA ALA A 220 -5.59 -0.83 -14.03
C ALA A 220 -4.93 -0.53 -12.67
N ALA A 221 -4.00 0.41 -12.66
CA ALA A 221 -3.35 0.85 -11.42
C ALA A 221 -4.36 1.39 -10.38
N ALA A 222 -5.44 2.01 -10.85
CA ALA A 222 -6.53 2.47 -9.98
C ALA A 222 -7.24 1.32 -9.25
N THR A 223 -7.41 0.16 -9.90
CA THR A 223 -7.98 -1.04 -9.27
C THR A 223 -7.08 -1.56 -8.15
N VAL A 224 -5.76 -1.58 -8.37
CA VAL A 224 -4.79 -1.96 -7.32
C VAL A 224 -4.84 -0.96 -6.16
N ALA A 225 -4.88 0.35 -6.45
CA ALA A 225 -4.98 1.39 -5.44
C ALA A 225 -6.26 1.25 -4.58
N ALA A 226 -7.41 1.01 -5.22
CA ALA A 226 -8.67 0.78 -4.52
C ALA A 226 -8.62 -0.49 -3.64
N ALA A 227 -8.01 -1.58 -4.15
CA ALA A 227 -7.82 -2.81 -3.38
C ALA A 227 -6.91 -2.59 -2.16
N MET A 228 -5.85 -1.78 -2.28
CA MET A 228 -4.98 -1.42 -1.16
C MET A 228 -5.74 -0.65 -0.09
N LEU A 229 -6.52 0.37 -0.47
CA LEU A 229 -7.32 1.14 0.48
C LEU A 229 -8.38 0.27 1.17
N GLN A 230 -9.04 -0.61 0.42
CA GLN A 230 -10.03 -1.55 0.96
C GLN A 230 -9.38 -2.54 1.95
N ALA A 231 -8.20 -3.08 1.63
CA ALA A 231 -7.49 -3.98 2.53
C ALA A 231 -7.13 -3.29 3.86
N ALA A 232 -6.66 -2.03 3.81
CA ALA A 232 -6.37 -1.23 4.99
C ALA A 232 -7.59 -0.92 5.87
N SER A 233 -8.82 -1.09 5.34
CA SER A 233 -10.05 -0.90 6.11
C SER A 233 -10.50 -2.13 6.88
N ARG A 234 -9.93 -3.29 6.56
CA ARG A 234 -10.31 -4.55 7.19
C ARG A 234 -9.53 -4.76 8.47
N ASP A 235 -10.17 -5.36 9.46
CA ASP A 235 -9.50 -5.80 10.70
C ASP A 235 -8.78 -7.14 10.43
N ALA A 236 -7.70 -7.07 9.64
CA ALA A 236 -6.89 -8.21 9.28
C ALA A 236 -5.69 -8.36 10.23
N THR A 237 -5.24 -9.60 10.39
CA THR A 237 -4.00 -9.94 11.11
C THR A 237 -3.16 -10.90 10.28
N GLY A 238 -1.85 -10.89 10.53
CA GLY A 238 -0.92 -11.76 9.83
C GLY A 238 -0.71 -11.37 8.37
N VAL A 239 -0.28 -12.33 7.55
CA VAL A 239 0.11 -12.06 6.16
C VAL A 239 -1.04 -12.38 5.20
N GLN A 240 -1.44 -11.38 4.43
CA GLN A 240 -2.47 -11.48 3.40
C GLN A 240 -1.86 -11.27 2.01
N VAL A 241 -2.01 -12.24 1.11
CA VAL A 241 -1.54 -12.12 -0.28
C VAL A 241 -2.72 -11.93 -1.22
N HIS A 242 -2.72 -10.85 -1.97
CA HIS A 242 -3.77 -10.45 -2.89
C HIS A 242 -3.28 -10.63 -4.33
N GLY A 243 -3.72 -11.71 -5.00
CA GLY A 243 -3.54 -11.87 -6.44
C GLY A 243 -4.53 -10.98 -7.18
N LEU A 244 -4.03 -10.10 -8.06
CA LEU A 244 -4.84 -9.14 -8.79
C LEU A 244 -4.61 -9.26 -10.29
N ALA A 245 -5.68 -9.58 -11.04
CA ALA A 245 -5.69 -9.60 -12.50
C ALA A 245 -6.85 -8.76 -13.02
N GLY A 246 -6.75 -8.31 -14.27
CA GLY A 246 -7.85 -7.62 -14.95
C GLY A 246 -9.06 -8.55 -15.15
N ALA A 247 -10.24 -7.95 -15.20
CA ALA A 247 -11.49 -8.63 -15.52
C ALA A 247 -11.60 -8.98 -17.00
#